data_2316bbc0456750878d76a04978b44359
#
_entry.id   2316bbc0456750878d76a04978b44359
#
_cell.length_a   1.000
_cell.length_b   1.000
_cell.length_c   1.000
_cell.angle_alpha   90.00
_cell.angle_beta   90.00
_cell.angle_gamma   90.00
#
_symmetry.space_group_name_H-M   'P 1'
#
loop_
_entity.id
_entity.type
_entity.pdbx_description
1 polymer ?
#
loop_
_entity_poly.entity_id
_entity_poly.type
_entity_poly.pdbx_seq_one_letter_code
_entity_poly.pdbx_strand_id
1 'polypeptide(L)'
;KNAGWNFNWDRSESCQFTKYKLNQYYDWHCDSWEKTYDQPKTPSHGKIRKLSMTCQLTDGSEYSGGELEFDFRQYSPQMRDEAQHLKKATEILPKGSIIVFPSFVWHRVKPVTRGVRYSLVLWHLGYPFK
;
A
#
# COMPACT_ATOMS: atom_id res chain seq x y z
N LYS A 1 -10.58 -13.21 -2.04
CA LYS A 1 -11.65 -13.47 -3.03
C LYS A 1 -13.02 -13.00 -2.55
N ASN A 2 -13.22 -12.90 -1.24
CA ASN A 2 -14.52 -12.48 -0.68
C ASN A 2 -14.86 -11.03 -0.99
N ALA A 3 -13.86 -10.20 -1.38
CA ALA A 3 -14.09 -8.83 -1.78
C ALA A 3 -14.52 -8.69 -3.26
N GLY A 4 -14.72 -9.78 -3.97
CA GLY A 4 -15.06 -9.78 -5.39
C GLY A 4 -13.88 -9.50 -6.32
N TRP A 5 -12.67 -9.39 -5.78
CA TRP A 5 -11.48 -9.17 -6.59
C TRP A 5 -10.96 -10.50 -7.12
N ASN A 6 -11.22 -10.75 -8.37
CA ASN A 6 -10.82 -12.00 -9.02
C ASN A 6 -9.43 -11.86 -9.67
N PHE A 7 -8.45 -11.45 -8.87
CA PHE A 7 -7.09 -11.25 -9.34
C PHE A 7 -6.32 -12.57 -9.36
N ASN A 8 -5.72 -12.87 -10.49
CA ASN A 8 -4.82 -14.01 -10.61
C ASN A 8 -3.41 -13.59 -10.21
N TRP A 9 -2.92 -14.17 -9.14
CA TRP A 9 -1.55 -13.96 -8.67
C TRP A 9 -0.96 -15.31 -8.25
N ASP A 10 0.35 -15.44 -8.39
CA ASP A 10 1.01 -16.72 -8.15
C ASP A 10 2.32 -16.60 -7.38
N ARG A 11 2.69 -15.38 -6.99
CA ARG A 11 3.94 -15.15 -6.29
C ARG A 11 3.79 -14.02 -5.28
N SER A 12 4.46 -14.15 -4.14
CA SER A 12 4.59 -13.07 -3.16
C SER A 12 6.03 -12.60 -3.10
N GLU A 13 6.23 -11.29 -3.02
CA GLU A 13 7.54 -10.73 -2.72
C GLU A 13 7.87 -10.94 -1.24
N SER A 14 9.16 -10.82 -0.88
CA SER A 14 9.56 -10.81 0.52
C SER A 14 8.93 -9.65 1.25
N CYS A 15 8.50 -9.87 2.49
CA CYS A 15 7.92 -8.82 3.32
C CYS A 15 8.91 -7.68 3.53
N GLN A 16 8.41 -6.44 3.43
CA GLN A 16 9.19 -5.25 3.73
C GLN A 16 8.78 -4.72 5.10
N PHE A 17 9.73 -4.68 6.02
CA PHE A 17 9.56 -4.01 7.31
C PHE A 17 9.79 -2.52 7.12
N THR A 18 8.83 -1.69 7.54
CA THR A 18 8.91 -0.24 7.39
C THR A 18 8.78 0.43 8.74
N LYS A 19 9.63 1.42 8.99
CA LYS A 19 9.65 2.22 10.21
C LYS A 19 9.51 3.69 9.84
N TYR A 20 8.46 4.33 10.35
CA TYR A 20 8.22 5.76 10.19
C TYR A 20 8.50 6.47 11.52
N LYS A 21 9.58 7.25 11.56
CA LYS A 21 9.92 8.12 12.67
C LYS A 21 9.27 9.49 12.51
N LEU A 22 9.49 10.38 13.46
CA LEU A 22 8.98 11.75 13.43
C LEU A 22 9.27 12.40 12.08
N ASN A 23 8.24 13.02 11.48
CA ASN A 23 8.24 13.69 10.19
C ASN A 23 8.46 12.77 8.98
N GLN A 24 8.63 11.48 9.14
CA GLN A 24 8.75 10.58 8.02
C GLN A 24 7.37 10.25 7.43
N TYR A 25 7.33 10.07 6.12
CA TYR A 25 6.11 9.86 5.37
C TYR A 25 6.41 9.13 4.06
N TYR A 26 5.36 8.72 3.36
CA TYR A 26 5.44 8.20 2.00
C TYR A 26 4.36 8.90 1.18
N ASP A 27 4.78 9.74 0.24
CA ASP A 27 3.86 10.55 -0.55
C ASP A 27 3.02 9.71 -1.52
N TRP A 28 2.07 10.35 -2.18
CA TRP A 28 1.15 9.70 -3.10
C TRP A 28 1.87 8.83 -4.13
N HIS A 29 1.49 7.58 -4.19
CA HIS A 29 2.05 6.62 -5.14
C HIS A 29 1.08 5.45 -5.38
N CYS A 30 1.34 4.71 -6.46
CA CYS A 30 0.78 3.37 -6.69
C CYS A 30 1.90 2.35 -6.50
N ASP A 31 1.55 1.16 -6.07
CA ASP A 31 2.53 0.07 -5.96
C ASP A 31 2.73 -0.64 -7.30
N SER A 32 1.83 -0.45 -8.24
CA SER A 32 1.86 -1.07 -9.56
C SER A 32 1.62 -0.03 -10.64
N TRP A 33 2.26 -0.22 -11.77
CA TRP A 33 2.12 0.59 -12.97
C TRP A 33 2.20 -0.32 -14.21
N GLU A 34 2.13 0.25 -15.41
CA GLU A 34 2.05 -0.53 -16.64
C GLU A 34 3.28 -1.39 -16.94
N LYS A 35 4.44 -0.98 -16.45
CA LYS A 35 5.70 -1.67 -16.73
C LYS A 35 5.85 -2.92 -15.88
N THR A 36 6.09 -4.06 -16.54
CA THR A 36 6.35 -5.33 -15.86
C THR A 36 7.79 -5.39 -15.34
N TYR A 37 8.05 -6.30 -14.41
CA TYR A 37 9.41 -6.57 -13.97
C TYR A 37 10.25 -7.15 -15.12
N ASP A 38 11.40 -6.56 -15.35
CA ASP A 38 12.39 -7.07 -16.29
C ASP A 38 13.50 -7.76 -15.51
N GLN A 39 13.23 -8.98 -15.11
CA GLN A 39 14.14 -9.80 -14.28
C GLN A 39 14.22 -11.21 -14.87
N PRO A 40 14.82 -11.39 -16.07
CA PRO A 40 14.90 -12.68 -16.73
C PRO A 40 15.44 -13.76 -15.81
N LYS A 41 14.91 -14.98 -15.92
CA LYS A 41 15.27 -16.15 -15.11
C LYS A 41 14.81 -16.07 -13.64
N THR A 42 13.97 -15.10 -13.29
CA THR A 42 13.34 -15.05 -11.97
C THR A 42 11.85 -15.30 -12.07
N PRO A 43 11.20 -15.79 -10.97
CA PRO A 43 9.75 -15.96 -10.98
C PRO A 43 8.96 -14.66 -11.12
N SER A 44 9.59 -13.50 -10.94
CA SER A 44 8.93 -12.19 -11.06
C SER A 44 8.89 -11.64 -12.48
N HIS A 45 9.70 -12.22 -13.40
CA HIS A 45 9.81 -11.70 -14.76
C HIS A 45 8.45 -11.66 -15.48
N GLY A 46 8.17 -10.53 -16.12
CA GLY A 46 6.92 -10.32 -16.86
C GLY A 46 5.70 -10.08 -15.98
N LYS A 47 5.87 -9.97 -14.68
CA LYS A 47 4.77 -9.81 -13.72
C LYS A 47 4.69 -8.39 -13.18
N ILE A 48 3.56 -8.07 -12.58
CA ILE A 48 3.31 -6.81 -11.88
C ILE A 48 2.80 -7.11 -10.47
N ARG A 49 2.90 -6.12 -9.58
CA ARG A 49 2.21 -6.19 -8.29
C ARG A 49 0.72 -6.02 -8.54
N LYS A 50 -0.08 -6.92 -8.01
CA LYS A 50 -1.54 -6.92 -8.18
C LYS A 50 -2.28 -6.63 -6.88
N LEU A 51 -1.82 -7.19 -5.78
CA LEU A 51 -2.39 -6.93 -4.45
C LEU A 51 -1.30 -6.45 -3.52
N SER A 52 -1.60 -5.40 -2.80
CA SER A 52 -0.76 -4.86 -1.73
C SER A 52 -1.40 -5.18 -0.38
N MET A 53 -0.58 -5.53 0.60
CA MET A 53 -1.03 -5.83 1.94
C MET A 53 -0.15 -5.09 2.94
N THR A 54 -0.77 -4.48 3.94
CA THR A 54 -0.07 -3.82 5.04
C THR A 54 -0.57 -4.38 6.35
N CYS A 55 0.37 -4.76 7.22
CA CYS A 55 0.08 -5.19 8.58
C CYS A 55 0.58 -4.14 9.56
N GLN A 56 -0.29 -3.69 10.46
CA GLN A 56 0.02 -2.70 11.48
C GLN A 56 0.78 -3.37 12.63
N LEU A 57 2.00 -2.95 12.89
CA LEU A 57 2.83 -3.50 13.97
C LEU A 57 2.89 -2.61 15.20
N THR A 58 2.39 -1.37 15.11
CA THR A 58 2.30 -0.43 16.23
C THR A 58 0.84 -0.11 16.48
N ASP A 59 0.42 -0.17 17.74
CA ASP A 59 -0.95 0.23 18.07
C ASP A 59 -1.15 1.72 17.79
N GLY A 60 -2.34 2.08 17.28
CA GLY A 60 -2.66 3.46 16.93
C GLY A 60 -2.58 4.44 18.08
N SER A 61 -2.61 3.96 19.34
CA SER A 61 -2.44 4.80 20.53
C SER A 61 -0.99 5.22 20.77
N GLU A 62 -0.01 4.54 20.14
CA GLU A 62 1.42 4.75 20.39
C GLU A 62 2.04 5.80 19.47
N TYR A 63 1.31 6.32 18.50
CA TYR A 63 1.80 7.35 17.58
C TYR A 63 0.66 8.27 17.15
N SER A 64 1.05 9.41 16.59
CA SER A 64 0.11 10.37 15.97
C SER A 64 0.59 10.72 14.57
N GLY A 65 -0.33 11.11 13.71
CA GLY A 65 0.00 11.26 12.29
C GLY A 65 0.15 9.89 11.65
N GLY A 66 0.92 9.81 10.58
CA GLY A 66 1.19 8.53 9.92
C GLY A 66 -0.03 7.85 9.34
N GLU A 67 -1.11 8.59 9.07
CA GLU A 67 -2.35 8.01 8.54
C GLU A 67 -2.13 7.47 7.14
N LEU A 68 -2.66 6.27 6.90
CA LEU A 68 -2.75 5.71 5.56
C LEU A 68 -4.02 6.23 4.91
N GLU A 69 -3.86 6.87 3.77
CA GLU A 69 -4.99 7.44 3.00
C GLU A 69 -5.00 6.91 1.58
N PHE A 70 -6.20 6.72 1.04
CA PHE A 70 -6.41 6.24 -0.32
C PHE A 70 -7.15 7.28 -1.15
N ASP A 71 -6.85 7.31 -2.44
CA ASP A 71 -7.63 8.03 -3.42
C ASP A 71 -7.99 7.06 -4.55
N PHE A 72 -9.27 6.76 -4.68
CA PHE A 72 -9.75 5.76 -5.64
C PHE A 72 -9.96 6.32 -7.05
N ARG A 73 -9.63 7.59 -7.28
CA ARG A 73 -9.67 8.17 -8.62
C ARG A 73 -8.51 7.65 -9.47
N GLN A 74 -8.67 7.72 -10.79
CA GLN A 74 -7.74 7.07 -11.72
C GLN A 74 -6.49 7.88 -12.08
N TYR A 75 -6.35 9.11 -11.57
CA TYR A 75 -5.19 9.94 -11.83
C TYR A 75 -4.60 10.51 -10.55
N SER A 76 -3.36 10.94 -10.64
CA SER A 76 -2.59 11.33 -9.45
C SER A 76 -3.28 12.40 -8.60
N PRO A 77 -3.42 12.16 -7.29
CA PRO A 77 -4.00 13.14 -6.37
C PRO A 77 -3.22 14.45 -6.28
N GLN A 78 -1.94 14.43 -6.61
CA GLN A 78 -1.08 15.62 -6.58
C GLN A 78 -1.48 16.67 -7.59
N MET A 79 -2.23 16.29 -8.61
CA MET A 79 -2.60 17.18 -9.73
C MET A 79 -3.99 17.78 -9.58
N ARG A 80 -4.61 17.69 -8.42
CA ARG A 80 -5.98 18.14 -8.20
C ARG A 80 -6.20 18.53 -6.74
N ASP A 81 -7.30 19.24 -6.52
CA ASP A 81 -7.65 19.72 -5.19
C ASP A 81 -7.88 18.58 -4.21
N GLU A 82 -7.54 18.87 -2.98
CA GLU A 82 -7.73 17.92 -1.90
C GLU A 82 -9.20 17.57 -1.70
N ALA A 83 -9.17 16.42 -1.47
CA ALA A 83 -9.97 15.92 -1.11
C ALA A 83 -11.15 15.38 -0.37
N GLN A 84 -12.32 15.65 -0.80
CA GLN A 84 -13.59 15.00 -0.50
C GLN A 84 -13.61 13.52 -0.88
N HIS A 85 -12.61 13.10 -1.68
CA HIS A 85 -12.53 11.73 -2.22
C HIS A 85 -11.46 10.87 -1.54
N LEU A 86 -10.75 11.43 -0.57
CA LEU A 86 -9.76 10.68 0.18
C LEU A 86 -10.43 9.80 1.22
N LYS A 87 -9.92 8.60 1.36
CA LYS A 87 -10.37 7.66 2.39
C LYS A 87 -9.21 7.35 3.34
N LYS A 88 -9.43 7.67 4.61
CA LYS A 88 -8.47 7.35 5.66
C LYS A 88 -8.74 5.93 6.17
N ALA A 89 -7.69 5.13 6.27
CA ALA A 89 -7.81 3.76 6.76
C ALA A 89 -7.74 3.74 8.29
N THR A 90 -8.85 4.04 8.95
CA THR A 90 -8.91 4.09 10.41
C THR A 90 -9.06 2.71 11.05
N GLU A 91 -9.55 1.75 10.33
CA GLU A 91 -9.81 0.39 10.83
C GLU A 91 -8.53 -0.39 11.11
N ILE A 92 -7.39 0.06 10.59
CA ILE A 92 -6.09 -0.62 10.78
C ILE A 92 -5.27 -0.07 11.94
N LEU A 93 -5.84 0.80 12.77
CA LEU A 93 -5.12 1.38 13.89
C LEU A 93 -4.72 0.38 14.97
N PRO A 94 -5.52 -0.63 15.33
CA PRO A 94 -5.09 -1.64 16.30
C PRO A 94 -3.91 -2.46 15.76
N LYS A 95 -2.95 -2.73 16.65
CA LYS A 95 -1.82 -3.60 16.34
C LYS A 95 -2.30 -4.97 15.84
N GLY A 96 -1.67 -5.44 14.76
CA GLY A 96 -2.04 -6.70 14.11
C GLY A 96 -3.10 -6.58 13.04
N SER A 97 -3.67 -5.38 12.84
CA SER A 97 -4.63 -5.17 11.76
C SER A 97 -3.97 -5.28 10.40
N ILE A 98 -4.72 -5.83 9.45
CA ILE A 98 -4.25 -6.00 8.07
C ILE A 98 -5.23 -5.34 7.12
N ILE A 99 -4.69 -4.61 6.15
CA ILE A 99 -5.48 -4.11 5.03
C ILE A 99 -4.91 -4.64 3.72
N VAL A 100 -5.81 -5.07 2.83
CA VAL A 100 -5.46 -5.56 1.49
C VAL A 100 -6.14 -4.67 0.48
N PHE A 101 -5.39 -4.22 -0.52
CA PHE A 101 -5.92 -3.34 -1.56
C PHE A 101 -5.25 -3.61 -2.90
N PRO A 102 -5.94 -3.29 -4.02
CA PRO A 102 -5.33 -3.41 -5.34
C PRO A 102 -4.09 -2.51 -5.45
N SER A 103 -3.00 -3.03 -6.00
CA SER A 103 -1.73 -2.30 -6.05
C SER A 103 -1.79 -1.05 -6.92
N PHE A 104 -2.78 -0.94 -7.81
CA PHE A 104 -2.94 0.25 -8.67
C PHE A 104 -3.66 1.42 -7.98
N VAL A 105 -4.13 1.26 -6.74
CA VAL A 105 -4.83 2.34 -6.02
C VAL A 105 -3.81 3.34 -5.49
N TRP A 106 -4.06 4.62 -5.72
CA TRP A 106 -3.24 5.69 -5.16
C TRP A 106 -3.38 5.75 -3.65
N HIS A 107 -2.26 5.81 -2.96
CA HIS A 107 -2.24 5.88 -1.50
C HIS A 107 -1.01 6.63 -1.00
N ARG A 108 -1.08 7.05 0.26
CA ARG A 108 0.03 7.72 0.94
C ARG A 108 0.02 7.40 2.43
N VAL A 109 1.17 7.60 3.06
CA VAL A 109 1.31 7.63 4.51
C VAL A 109 1.69 9.06 4.89
N LYS A 110 0.85 9.73 5.69
CA LYS A 110 1.10 11.10 6.13
C LYS A 110 2.22 11.14 7.16
N PRO A 111 2.88 12.31 7.34
CA PRO A 111 3.97 12.41 8.30
C PRO A 111 3.55 12.00 9.71
N VAL A 112 4.41 11.25 10.38
CA VAL A 112 4.26 10.94 11.81
C VAL A 112 4.58 12.19 12.61
N THR A 113 3.68 12.58 13.51
CA THR A 113 3.83 13.79 14.32
C THR A 113 4.20 13.50 15.78
N ARG A 114 4.07 12.23 16.21
CA ARG A 114 4.45 11.77 17.55
C ARG A 114 4.69 10.27 17.52
N GLY A 115 5.69 9.81 18.23
CA GLY A 115 6.00 8.38 18.33
C GLY A 115 6.62 7.81 17.06
N VAL A 116 6.52 6.51 16.92
CA VAL A 116 7.08 5.76 15.79
C VAL A 116 6.03 4.76 15.32
N ARG A 117 5.86 4.64 14.00
CA ARG A 117 4.96 3.68 13.40
C ARG A 117 5.73 2.60 12.67
N TYR A 118 5.42 1.33 12.97
CA TYR A 118 5.99 0.18 12.28
C TYR A 118 4.91 -0.54 11.47
N SER A 119 5.28 -1.02 10.29
CA SER A 119 4.39 -1.85 9.48
C SER A 119 5.17 -2.89 8.69
N LEU A 120 4.48 -3.98 8.33
CA LEU A 120 4.96 -4.94 7.33
C LEU A 120 4.16 -4.72 6.06
N VAL A 121 4.87 -4.71 4.94
CA VAL A 121 4.25 -4.58 3.62
C VAL A 121 4.57 -5.82 2.82
N LEU A 122 3.57 -6.34 2.12
CA LEU A 122 3.71 -7.52 1.27
C LEU A 122 2.99 -7.27 -0.05
N TRP A 123 3.61 -7.68 -1.15
CA TRP A 123 3.01 -7.57 -2.47
C TRP A 123 2.86 -8.95 -3.10
N HIS A 124 1.71 -9.16 -3.73
CA HIS A 124 1.41 -10.36 -4.51
C HIS A 124 1.50 -10.03 -6.00
N LEU A 125 2.26 -10.83 -6.72
CA LEU A 125 2.56 -10.63 -8.13
C LEU A 125 1.77 -11.59 -9.01
N GLY A 126 1.49 -11.16 -10.23
CA GLY A 126 0.92 -11.99 -11.27
C GLY A 126 1.14 -11.34 -12.63
N TYR A 127 0.75 -12.03 -13.68
CA TYR A 127 0.81 -11.43 -15.01
C TYR A 127 -0.17 -10.28 -15.13
N PRO A 128 0.11 -9.29 -16.01
CA PRO A 128 -0.76 -8.13 -16.15
C PRO A 128 -2.22 -8.49 -16.38
N PHE A 129 -3.11 -7.58 -16.02
CA PHE A 129 -4.54 -7.73 -16.28
C PHE A 129 -4.79 -7.78 -17.78
N LYS A 130 -5.74 -8.62 -18.17
CA LYS A 130 -6.13 -8.75 -19.58
C LYS A 130 -7.27 -7.82 -19.91
#